data_1ac8039ca081729b086d46d545fb59ce
#
_entry.id   1ac8039ca081729b086d46d545fb59ce
#
_cell.length_a   1.000
_cell.length_b   1.000
_cell.length_c   1.000
_cell.angle_alpha   90.00
_cell.angle_beta   90.00
_cell.angle_gamma   90.00
#
_symmetry.space_group_name_H-M   'P 1'
#
loop_
_entity.id
_entity.type
_entity.pdbx_description
1 polymer ?
#
loop_
_entity_poly.entity_id
_entity_poly.type
_entity_poly.pdbx_seq_one_letter_code
_entity_poly.pdbx_strand_id
1 'polypeptide(L)'
;MQSYCPRMRVDYNKLVRDRIPEIIGSRGDRAVTRVLDEAAYRDALLAKLVEEAQEASGARGEELPAELADVLEVLQALAKALGMSWEQLLALAANKRTRRGAFEGRIFLEYVEQAR
;
A
#
# COMPACT_ATOMS: atom_id res chain seq x y z
N MET A 1 -33.88 6.34 -30.25
CA MET A 1 -33.67 4.95 -29.84
C MET A 1 -32.25 4.79 -29.31
N GLN A 2 -32.09 4.38 -28.07
CA GLN A 2 -30.76 4.16 -27.49
C GLN A 2 -30.20 2.86 -28.01
N SER A 3 -28.98 2.87 -28.50
CA SER A 3 -28.30 1.65 -28.85
C SER A 3 -27.84 0.95 -27.56
N TYR A 4 -28.02 -0.35 -27.50
CA TYR A 4 -27.60 -1.17 -26.38
C TYR A 4 -26.10 -1.42 -26.46
N CYS A 5 -25.37 -0.91 -25.48
CA CYS A 5 -23.94 -1.17 -25.31
C CYS A 5 -23.73 -1.98 -24.03
N PRO A 6 -23.51 -3.30 -24.15
CA PRO A 6 -23.25 -4.09 -22.96
C PRO A 6 -21.97 -3.62 -22.29
N ARG A 7 -22.01 -3.43 -20.96
CA ARG A 7 -20.83 -3.08 -20.20
C ARG A 7 -19.99 -4.34 -20.00
N MET A 8 -18.70 -4.21 -20.21
CA MET A 8 -17.74 -5.27 -19.88
C MET A 8 -17.40 -5.16 -18.42
N ARG A 9 -17.50 -6.29 -17.71
CA ARG A 9 -17.14 -6.37 -16.31
C ARG A 9 -15.66 -6.70 -16.16
N VAL A 10 -14.96 -5.90 -15.38
CA VAL A 10 -13.56 -6.14 -14.99
C VAL A 10 -13.53 -6.22 -13.47
N ASP A 11 -13.10 -7.36 -12.94
CA ASP A 11 -13.04 -7.59 -11.50
C ASP A 11 -11.68 -7.17 -10.96
N TYR A 12 -11.68 -6.35 -9.93
CA TYR A 12 -10.46 -5.90 -9.26
C TYR A 12 -10.30 -6.50 -7.87
N ASN A 13 -11.38 -6.56 -7.08
CA ASN A 13 -11.40 -7.15 -5.75
C ASN A 13 -10.24 -6.68 -4.88
N LYS A 14 -10.08 -5.35 -4.80
CA LYS A 14 -9.01 -4.73 -4.03
C LYS A 14 -9.47 -3.45 -3.37
N LEU A 15 -8.78 -3.08 -2.31
CA LEU A 15 -8.99 -1.82 -1.65
C LEU A 15 -8.52 -0.69 -2.58
N VAL A 16 -9.30 0.38 -2.66
CA VAL A 16 -8.96 1.57 -3.45
C VAL A 16 -9.04 2.81 -2.56
N ARG A 17 -8.38 3.88 -2.98
CA ARG A 17 -8.48 5.19 -2.31
C ARG A 17 -9.91 5.69 -2.38
N ASP A 18 -10.30 6.49 -1.39
CA ASP A 18 -11.70 6.89 -1.16
C ASP A 18 -12.37 7.56 -2.37
N ARG A 19 -11.61 8.30 -3.15
CA ARG A 19 -12.17 9.05 -4.29
C ARG A 19 -12.14 8.29 -5.61
N ILE A 20 -11.62 7.08 -5.64
CA ILE A 20 -11.53 6.29 -6.88
C ILE A 20 -12.90 5.98 -7.48
N PRO A 21 -13.93 5.56 -6.69
CA PRO A 21 -15.26 5.33 -7.27
C PRO A 21 -15.83 6.57 -7.95
N GLU A 22 -15.65 7.76 -7.35
CA GLU A 22 -16.06 9.03 -7.92
C GLU A 22 -15.35 9.31 -9.27
N ILE A 23 -14.05 9.06 -9.32
CA ILE A 23 -13.24 9.25 -10.52
C ILE A 23 -13.70 8.30 -11.63
N ILE A 24 -13.94 7.03 -11.30
CA ILE A 24 -14.47 6.05 -12.24
C ILE A 24 -15.82 6.51 -12.81
N GLY A 25 -16.71 6.98 -11.94
CA GLY A 25 -18.02 7.48 -12.35
C GLY A 25 -17.92 8.68 -13.27
N SER A 26 -16.96 9.57 -13.04
CA SER A 26 -16.75 10.76 -13.88
C SER A 26 -16.33 10.42 -15.31
N ARG A 27 -15.84 9.22 -15.54
CA ARG A 27 -15.46 8.72 -16.87
C ARG A 27 -16.61 8.01 -17.58
N GLY A 28 -17.79 7.94 -16.96
CA GLY A 28 -18.94 7.23 -17.50
C GLY A 28 -18.97 5.75 -17.18
N ASP A 29 -18.01 5.26 -16.42
CA ASP A 29 -17.97 3.86 -15.97
C ASP A 29 -18.73 3.71 -14.64
N ARG A 30 -19.06 2.48 -14.30
CA ARG A 30 -19.79 2.19 -13.07
C ARG A 30 -18.92 1.38 -12.14
N ALA A 31 -18.58 1.96 -10.99
CA ALA A 31 -17.88 1.24 -9.93
C ALA A 31 -18.90 0.57 -9.00
N VAL A 32 -18.74 -0.71 -8.77
CA VAL A 32 -19.52 -1.46 -7.78
C VAL A 32 -18.63 -1.71 -6.58
N THR A 33 -19.00 -1.15 -5.41
CA THR A 33 -18.16 -1.14 -4.22
C THR A 33 -18.94 -1.61 -3.00
N ARG A 34 -18.19 -1.96 -1.97
CA ARG A 34 -18.74 -2.20 -0.63
C ARG A 34 -17.75 -1.68 0.40
N VAL A 35 -18.24 -1.36 1.59
CA VAL A 35 -17.41 -0.92 2.71
C VAL A 35 -17.09 -2.14 3.56
N LEU A 36 -15.82 -2.33 3.86
CA LEU A 36 -15.32 -3.47 4.63
C LEU A 36 -15.49 -3.24 6.12
N ASP A 37 -15.69 -4.33 6.89
CA ASP A 37 -15.57 -4.27 8.35
C ASP A 37 -14.10 -4.13 8.77
N GLU A 38 -13.85 -3.96 10.07
CA GLU A 38 -12.50 -3.71 10.57
C GLU A 38 -11.50 -4.81 10.22
N ALA A 39 -11.89 -6.08 10.38
CA ALA A 39 -11.00 -7.20 10.13
C ALA A 39 -10.68 -7.34 8.63
N ALA A 40 -11.70 -7.26 7.78
CA ALA A 40 -11.53 -7.31 6.33
C ALA A 40 -10.74 -6.11 5.81
N TYR A 41 -10.96 -4.93 6.40
CA TYR A 41 -10.22 -3.72 6.05
C TYR A 41 -8.72 -3.88 6.35
N ARG A 42 -8.38 -4.38 7.53
CA ARG A 42 -6.98 -4.62 7.89
C ARG A 42 -6.30 -5.59 6.94
N ASP A 43 -6.99 -6.70 6.62
CA ASP A 43 -6.47 -7.69 5.67
C ASP A 43 -6.28 -7.08 4.28
N ALA A 44 -7.24 -6.26 3.84
CA ALA A 44 -7.15 -5.59 2.54
C ALA A 44 -6.02 -4.56 2.50
N LEU A 45 -5.76 -3.85 3.61
CA LEU A 45 -4.62 -2.94 3.71
C LEU A 45 -3.29 -3.69 3.62
N LEU A 46 -3.17 -4.85 4.25
CA LEU A 46 -1.95 -5.66 4.16
C LEU A 46 -1.72 -6.15 2.74
N ALA A 47 -2.79 -6.58 2.05
CA ALA A 47 -2.70 -6.95 0.65
C ALA A 47 -2.31 -5.76 -0.23
N LYS A 48 -2.83 -4.59 0.09
CA LYS A 48 -2.51 -3.33 -0.61
C LYS A 48 -1.04 -2.95 -0.41
N LEU A 49 -0.51 -3.16 0.78
CA LEU A 49 0.90 -2.92 1.07
C LEU A 49 1.81 -3.77 0.16
N VAL A 50 1.48 -5.04 0.00
CA VAL A 50 2.23 -5.93 -0.90
C VAL A 50 2.13 -5.45 -2.34
N GLU A 51 0.92 -5.09 -2.79
CA GLU A 51 0.69 -4.56 -4.14
C GLU A 51 1.54 -3.32 -4.41
N GLU A 52 1.51 -2.34 -3.51
CA GLU A 52 2.27 -1.08 -3.69
C GLU A 52 3.78 -1.31 -3.60
N ALA A 53 4.22 -2.22 -2.75
CA ALA A 53 5.64 -2.58 -2.66
C ALA A 53 6.13 -3.22 -3.95
N GLN A 54 5.33 -4.08 -4.57
CA GLN A 54 5.66 -4.70 -5.85
C GLN A 54 5.74 -3.65 -6.96
N GLU A 55 4.79 -2.72 -7.00
CA GLU A 55 4.81 -1.62 -7.97
C GLU A 55 6.05 -0.74 -7.78
N ALA A 56 6.41 -0.42 -6.53
CA ALA A 56 7.60 0.36 -6.23
C ALA A 56 8.87 -0.37 -6.68
N SER A 57 8.95 -1.69 -6.46
CA SER A 57 10.12 -2.47 -6.83
C SER A 57 10.30 -2.56 -8.35
N GLY A 58 9.21 -2.44 -9.12
CA GLY A 58 9.23 -2.45 -10.58
C GLY A 58 9.36 -1.06 -11.21
N ALA A 59 9.26 0.00 -10.42
CA ALA A 59 9.29 1.36 -10.94
C ALA A 59 10.71 1.78 -11.34
N ARG A 60 10.80 2.68 -12.32
CA ARG A 60 12.05 3.20 -12.82
C ARG A 60 12.09 4.72 -12.71
N GLY A 61 13.27 5.24 -12.32
CA GLY A 61 13.55 6.67 -12.36
C GLY A 61 12.52 7.53 -11.63
N GLU A 62 11.88 8.39 -12.39
CA GLU A 62 10.94 9.39 -11.86
C GLU A 62 9.64 8.79 -11.30
N GLU A 63 9.30 7.56 -11.66
CA GLU A 63 8.11 6.88 -11.16
C GLU A 63 8.25 6.42 -9.71
N LEU A 64 9.48 6.13 -9.28
CA LEU A 64 9.72 5.56 -7.96
C LEU A 64 9.24 6.46 -6.80
N PRO A 65 9.48 7.78 -6.78
CA PRO A 65 8.97 8.62 -5.68
C PRO A 65 7.46 8.56 -5.53
N ALA A 66 6.71 8.54 -6.63
CA ALA A 66 5.26 8.44 -6.59
C ALA A 66 4.80 7.09 -6.00
N GLU A 67 5.47 6.00 -6.37
CA GLU A 67 5.17 4.68 -5.83
C GLU A 67 5.51 4.59 -4.34
N LEU A 68 6.59 5.24 -3.89
CA LEU A 68 6.92 5.31 -2.47
C LEU A 68 5.86 6.09 -1.69
N ALA A 69 5.30 7.15 -2.29
CA ALA A 69 4.19 7.90 -1.69
C ALA A 69 2.96 7.01 -1.51
N ASP A 70 2.68 6.12 -2.46
CA ASP A 70 1.57 5.16 -2.35
C ASP A 70 1.81 4.17 -1.22
N VAL A 71 3.03 3.66 -1.06
CA VAL A 71 3.41 2.81 0.07
C VAL A 71 3.21 3.54 1.40
N LEU A 72 3.65 4.79 1.47
CA LEU A 72 3.51 5.62 2.67
C LEU A 72 2.04 5.79 3.06
N GLU A 73 1.16 6.03 2.10
CA GLU A 73 -0.28 6.18 2.35
C GLU A 73 -0.87 4.93 2.98
N VAL A 74 -0.49 3.76 2.49
CA VAL A 74 -0.93 2.47 3.05
C VAL A 74 -0.40 2.29 4.47
N LEU A 75 0.87 2.65 4.73
CA LEU A 75 1.45 2.57 6.07
C LEU A 75 0.71 3.46 7.07
N GLN A 76 0.33 4.67 6.66
CA GLN A 76 -0.45 5.56 7.50
C GLN A 76 -1.83 4.99 7.83
N ALA A 77 -2.50 4.43 6.83
CA ALA A 77 -3.80 3.79 7.02
C ALA A 77 -3.71 2.57 7.96
N LEU A 78 -2.66 1.76 7.81
CA LEU A 78 -2.41 0.60 8.69
C LEU A 78 -2.15 1.02 10.12
N ALA A 79 -1.31 2.03 10.36
CA ALA A 79 -1.05 2.54 11.70
C ALA A 79 -2.37 2.96 12.36
N LYS A 80 -3.19 3.72 11.65
CA LYS A 80 -4.49 4.17 12.14
C LYS A 80 -5.43 3.01 12.44
N ALA A 81 -5.47 2.00 11.57
CA ALA A 81 -6.29 0.81 11.77
C ALA A 81 -5.87 0.01 13.00
N LEU A 82 -4.59 0.07 13.38
CA LEU A 82 -4.05 -0.56 14.57
C LEU A 82 -4.20 0.30 15.84
N GLY A 83 -4.82 1.47 15.72
CA GLY A 83 -4.95 2.39 16.86
C GLY A 83 -3.66 3.12 17.19
N MET A 84 -2.70 3.17 16.28
CA MET A 84 -1.43 3.87 16.46
C MET A 84 -1.45 5.22 15.76
N SER A 85 -0.86 6.23 16.42
CA SER A 85 -0.56 7.48 15.72
C SER A 85 0.65 7.28 14.80
N TRP A 86 0.77 8.16 13.82
CA TRP A 86 1.94 8.15 12.93
C TRP A 86 3.23 8.36 13.73
N GLU A 87 3.19 9.26 14.73
CA GLU A 87 4.33 9.55 15.61
C GLU A 87 4.76 8.31 16.41
N GLN A 88 3.80 7.49 16.85
CA GLN A 88 4.12 6.24 17.55
C GLN A 88 4.84 5.25 16.63
N LEU A 89 4.41 5.14 15.38
CA LEU A 89 5.09 4.28 14.41
C LEU A 89 6.49 4.80 14.10
N LEU A 90 6.65 6.11 13.94
CA LEU A 90 7.95 6.74 13.74
C LEU A 90 8.89 6.49 14.94
N ALA A 91 8.35 6.53 16.15
CA ALA A 91 9.14 6.26 17.36
C ALA A 91 9.64 4.81 17.40
N LEU A 92 8.80 3.85 17.00
CA LEU A 92 9.22 2.46 16.88
C LEU A 92 10.35 2.29 15.86
N ALA A 93 10.24 2.95 14.72
CA ALA A 93 11.28 2.95 13.69
C ALA A 93 12.59 3.55 14.21
N ALA A 94 12.50 4.68 14.94
CA ALA A 94 13.66 5.33 15.53
C ALA A 94 14.35 4.43 16.57
N ASN A 95 13.58 3.73 17.41
CA ASN A 95 14.12 2.78 18.38
C ASN A 95 14.89 1.64 17.70
N LYS A 96 14.34 1.09 16.65
CA LYS A 96 15.01 0.03 15.87
C LYS A 96 16.30 0.56 15.25
N ARG A 97 16.28 1.79 14.74
CA ARG A 97 17.46 2.43 14.16
C ARG A 97 18.57 2.61 15.20
N THR A 98 18.22 3.00 16.41
CA THR A 98 19.18 3.14 17.49
C THR A 98 19.84 1.82 17.84
N ARG A 99 19.08 0.72 17.83
CA ARG A 99 19.59 -0.60 18.22
C ARG A 99 20.31 -1.33 17.08
N ARG A 100 19.83 -1.19 15.85
CA ARG A 100 20.28 -1.97 14.69
C ARG A 100 20.94 -1.15 13.60
N GLY A 101 20.85 0.17 13.67
CA GLY A 101 21.30 1.07 12.62
C GLY A 101 20.26 1.21 11.52
N ALA A 102 20.56 2.11 10.60
CA ALA A 102 19.80 2.28 9.36
C ALA A 102 20.52 1.51 8.23
N PHE A 103 20.38 1.97 7.01
CA PHE A 103 20.95 1.28 5.85
C PHE A 103 22.09 2.08 5.18
N GLU A 104 22.57 3.14 5.80
CA GLU A 104 23.55 4.05 5.20
C GLU A 104 24.90 3.39 4.94
N GLY A 105 25.23 2.33 5.69
CA GLY A 105 26.47 1.58 5.49
C GLY A 105 26.48 0.71 4.25
N ARG A 106 25.34 0.53 3.60
CA ARG A 106 25.22 -0.30 2.39
C ARG A 106 25.75 -1.71 2.58
N ILE A 107 25.54 -2.30 3.76
CA ILE A 107 26.10 -3.57 4.14
C ILE A 107 25.22 -4.70 3.62
N PHE A 108 25.79 -5.54 2.78
CA PHE A 108 25.14 -6.74 2.25
C PHE A 108 25.73 -7.95 2.96
N LEU A 109 24.91 -8.66 3.74
CA LEU A 109 25.35 -9.82 4.47
C LEU A 109 25.40 -11.02 3.53
N GLU A 110 26.61 -11.55 3.31
CA GLU A 110 26.79 -12.69 2.44
C GLU A 110 26.53 -14.00 3.16
N TYR A 111 27.18 -14.21 4.30
CA TYR A 111 26.98 -15.41 5.10
C TYR A 111 27.44 -15.17 6.53
N VAL A 112 27.08 -16.09 7.41
CA VAL A 112 27.52 -16.10 8.81
C VAL A 112 28.17 -17.46 9.11
N GLU A 113 29.35 -17.42 9.68
CA GLU A 113 29.96 -18.62 10.25
C GLU A 113 29.53 -18.67 11.72
N GLN A 114 28.77 -19.72 12.08
CA GLN A 114 28.25 -19.83 13.43
C GLN A 114 29.30 -20.44 14.36
N ALA A 115 29.39 -19.94 15.60
CA ALA A 115 30.22 -20.50 16.63
C ALA A 115 29.65 -21.86 17.05
N ARG A 116 30.52 -22.83 17.31
CA ARG A 116 30.13 -24.16 17.76
C ARG A 116 29.98 -24.20 19.28
#